data_747f460651479105fe790bfa53b90f49
#
_entry.id   747f460651479105fe790bfa53b90f49
#
_cell.length_a   1.000
_cell.length_b   1.000
_cell.length_c   1.000
_cell.angle_alpha   90.00
_cell.angle_beta   90.00
_cell.angle_gamma   90.00
#
_symmetry.space_group_name_H-M   'P 1'
#
loop_
_entity.id
_entity.type
_entity.pdbx_description
1 polymer ?
#
loop_
_entity_poly.entity_id
_entity_poly.type
_entity_poly.pdbx_seq_one_letter_code
_entity_poly.pdbx_strand_id
1 'polypeptide(L)'
;MTHLTNVVIDHDVIGWAHSNMQKLKARYDNIYIVGKDNSPEGLMNNNISDLNIAKYCLNNNCDLVTADKKSYVDWFNSYNGITKLIISKFDYWNEGHRPVLLIQIENTENIENISQHNPNLIISKSLETSPPRFKNKIITMVNESLLHFPELSDDRITLGITHVNDGNASWEENYKIRLNPRRLTYFTIGHELMHLLQFKGDLPMTENSTDIFTLARSMLFLDEPPCYLKISRKLQNYWEENAESIHKICKDAIEYRKTNRNYIKWTEDKFGQLIIKMR
;
A
#
# COMPACT_ATOMS: atom_id res chain seq x y z
N MET A 1 -11.82 25.53 5.42
CA MET A 1 -12.42 25.42 4.08
C MET A 1 -12.69 23.96 3.83
N THR A 2 -13.95 23.55 3.68
CA THR A 2 -14.32 22.19 3.26
C THR A 2 -13.83 22.02 1.83
N HIS A 3 -12.88 21.12 1.58
CA HIS A 3 -12.48 20.79 0.24
C HIS A 3 -13.68 20.14 -0.46
N LEU A 4 -14.11 20.76 -1.58
CA LEU A 4 -15.11 20.18 -2.46
C LEU A 4 -14.59 18.83 -3.00
N THR A 5 -15.38 17.78 -2.83
CA THR A 5 -15.03 16.46 -3.31
C THR A 5 -15.66 16.22 -4.68
N ASN A 6 -14.81 15.92 -5.67
CA ASN A 6 -15.23 15.72 -7.05
C ASN A 6 -15.09 14.24 -7.44
N VAL A 7 -16.00 13.74 -8.28
CA VAL A 7 -15.92 12.38 -8.81
C VAL A 7 -16.21 12.37 -10.31
N VAL A 8 -15.43 11.58 -11.04
CA VAL A 8 -15.65 11.28 -12.45
C VAL A 8 -16.25 9.87 -12.56
N ILE A 9 -17.30 9.75 -13.33
CA ILE A 9 -17.99 8.49 -13.63
C ILE A 9 -17.61 8.06 -15.04
N ASP A 10 -16.95 6.93 -15.14
CA ASP A 10 -16.49 6.35 -16.40
C ASP A 10 -17.65 5.84 -17.27
N HIS A 11 -17.40 5.70 -18.57
CA HIS A 11 -18.37 5.22 -19.57
C HIS A 11 -18.99 3.90 -19.21
N ASP A 12 -18.21 2.99 -18.67
CA ASP A 12 -18.58 1.60 -18.42
C ASP A 12 -19.53 1.42 -17.22
N VAL A 13 -19.73 2.47 -16.41
CA VAL A 13 -20.60 2.47 -15.23
C VAL A 13 -21.68 3.56 -15.25
N ILE A 14 -21.94 4.21 -16.40
CA ILE A 14 -22.95 5.28 -16.50
C ILE A 14 -24.35 4.80 -16.08
N GLY A 15 -24.77 3.63 -16.53
CA GLY A 15 -26.07 3.05 -16.15
C GLY A 15 -26.22 2.82 -14.65
N TRP A 16 -25.16 2.33 -14.02
CA TRP A 16 -25.09 2.18 -12.56
C TRP A 16 -25.17 3.54 -11.85
N ALA A 17 -24.43 4.54 -12.33
CA ALA A 17 -24.41 5.88 -11.75
C ALA A 17 -25.78 6.55 -11.76
N HIS A 18 -26.53 6.44 -12.86
CA HIS A 18 -27.89 6.97 -12.92
C HIS A 18 -28.80 6.34 -11.88
N SER A 19 -28.71 5.02 -11.66
CA SER A 19 -29.50 4.29 -10.67
C SER A 19 -29.05 4.59 -9.23
N ASN A 20 -27.82 5.07 -9.01
CA ASN A 20 -27.23 5.31 -7.69
C ASN A 20 -26.87 6.79 -7.44
N MET A 21 -27.48 7.72 -8.17
CA MET A 21 -27.18 9.14 -8.10
C MET A 21 -27.33 9.72 -6.67
N GLN A 22 -28.29 9.22 -5.87
CA GLN A 22 -28.46 9.66 -4.49
C GLN A 22 -27.25 9.28 -3.60
N LYS A 23 -26.70 8.07 -3.78
CA LYS A 23 -25.48 7.63 -3.06
C LYS A 23 -24.29 8.51 -3.43
N LEU A 24 -24.15 8.86 -4.70
CA LEU A 24 -23.08 9.72 -5.19
C LEU A 24 -23.22 11.14 -4.62
N LYS A 25 -24.41 11.74 -4.66
CA LYS A 25 -24.67 13.08 -4.11
C LYS A 25 -24.51 13.17 -2.59
N ALA A 26 -24.66 12.07 -1.88
CA ALA A 26 -24.41 12.03 -0.43
C ALA A 26 -22.90 12.09 -0.07
N ARG A 27 -22.03 11.82 -1.05
CA ARG A 27 -20.58 11.70 -0.83
C ARG A 27 -19.76 12.75 -1.57
N TYR A 28 -20.24 13.27 -2.71
CA TYR A 28 -19.52 14.16 -3.59
C TYR A 28 -20.30 15.44 -3.87
N ASP A 29 -19.59 16.56 -3.87
CA ASP A 29 -20.15 17.88 -4.20
C ASP A 29 -20.39 18.00 -5.70
N ASN A 30 -19.46 17.50 -6.52
CA ASN A 30 -19.55 17.51 -7.97
C ASN A 30 -19.41 16.09 -8.54
N ILE A 31 -20.31 15.75 -9.46
CA ILE A 31 -20.36 14.45 -10.15
C ILE A 31 -20.31 14.71 -11.64
N TYR A 32 -19.21 14.29 -12.27
CA TYR A 32 -18.97 14.44 -13.70
C TYR A 32 -19.14 13.08 -14.39
N ILE A 33 -20.10 13.00 -15.31
CA ILE A 33 -20.34 11.77 -16.08
C ILE A 33 -19.71 11.95 -17.47
N VAL A 34 -18.74 11.11 -17.81
CA VAL A 34 -18.05 11.18 -19.10
C VAL A 34 -19.03 11.17 -20.27
N GLY A 35 -18.83 12.05 -21.22
CA GLY A 35 -19.68 12.17 -22.42
C GLY A 35 -21.01 12.87 -22.20
N LYS A 36 -21.23 13.58 -21.08
CA LYS A 36 -22.44 14.37 -20.84
C LYS A 36 -22.16 15.87 -20.98
N ASP A 37 -23.17 16.62 -21.47
CA ASP A 37 -23.07 18.05 -21.74
C ASP A 37 -22.78 18.92 -20.53
N ASN A 38 -23.10 18.42 -19.33
CA ASN A 38 -22.83 19.12 -18.07
C ASN A 38 -21.47 18.77 -17.46
N SER A 39 -20.68 17.95 -18.14
CA SER A 39 -19.32 17.62 -17.71
C SER A 39 -18.33 18.69 -18.17
N PRO A 40 -17.19 18.85 -17.46
CA PRO A 40 -16.12 19.75 -17.91
C PRO A 40 -15.65 19.43 -19.33
N GLU A 41 -15.15 20.44 -20.04
CA GLU A 41 -14.75 20.35 -21.47
C GLU A 41 -13.87 19.12 -21.75
N GLY A 42 -12.93 18.80 -20.86
CA GLY A 42 -12.06 17.62 -20.99
C GLY A 42 -12.77 16.26 -20.89
N LEU A 43 -14.04 16.20 -20.49
CA LEU A 43 -14.83 14.98 -20.28
C LEU A 43 -16.10 14.90 -21.14
N MET A 44 -16.40 15.92 -21.95
CA MET A 44 -17.64 15.99 -22.73
C MET A 44 -17.69 15.00 -23.90
N ASN A 45 -16.54 14.55 -24.39
CA ASN A 45 -16.48 13.66 -25.56
C ASN A 45 -16.81 12.22 -25.17
N ASN A 46 -17.81 11.63 -25.86
CA ASN A 46 -18.19 10.23 -25.69
C ASN A 46 -17.09 9.21 -26.08
N ASN A 47 -16.10 9.64 -26.86
CA ASN A 47 -14.97 8.80 -27.31
C ASN A 47 -13.66 9.15 -26.59
N ILE A 48 -13.73 9.78 -25.44
CA ILE A 48 -12.53 10.07 -24.64
C ILE A 48 -11.90 8.76 -24.18
N SER A 49 -10.58 8.63 -24.32
CA SER A 49 -9.86 7.44 -23.88
C SER A 49 -9.70 7.40 -22.34
N ASP A 50 -9.60 6.19 -21.78
CA ASP A 50 -9.32 5.97 -20.37
C ASP A 50 -8.10 6.74 -19.88
N LEU A 51 -7.08 6.84 -20.74
CA LEU A 51 -5.88 7.65 -20.50
C LEU A 51 -6.23 9.12 -20.25
N ASN A 52 -7.12 9.71 -21.03
CA ASN A 52 -7.50 11.12 -20.89
C ASN A 52 -8.42 11.32 -19.68
N ILE A 53 -9.27 10.36 -19.37
CA ILE A 53 -10.09 10.35 -18.14
C ILE A 53 -9.17 10.31 -16.93
N ALA A 54 -8.19 9.41 -16.91
CA ALA A 54 -7.21 9.29 -15.83
C ALA A 54 -6.41 10.59 -15.64
N LYS A 55 -5.93 11.19 -16.75
CA LYS A 55 -5.22 12.49 -16.70
C LYS A 55 -6.11 13.60 -16.14
N TYR A 56 -7.39 13.63 -16.55
CA TYR A 56 -8.33 14.60 -16.03
C TYR A 56 -8.51 14.46 -14.52
N CYS A 57 -8.75 13.23 -14.04
CA CYS A 57 -8.90 12.95 -12.61
C CYS A 57 -7.67 13.41 -11.83
N LEU A 58 -6.48 13.10 -12.32
CA LEU A 58 -5.22 13.48 -11.69
C LEU A 58 -5.06 15.01 -11.61
N ASN A 59 -5.25 15.72 -12.72
CA ASN A 59 -5.04 17.16 -12.80
C ASN A 59 -6.08 17.98 -12.02
N ASN A 60 -7.26 17.41 -11.77
CA ASN A 60 -8.37 18.10 -11.12
C ASN A 60 -8.71 17.52 -9.74
N ASN A 61 -7.86 16.64 -9.21
CA ASN A 61 -8.05 15.99 -7.91
C ASN A 61 -9.44 15.36 -7.76
N CYS A 62 -9.84 14.56 -8.75
CA CYS A 62 -11.11 13.87 -8.76
C CYS A 62 -10.94 12.40 -8.44
N ASP A 63 -11.84 11.84 -7.64
CA ASP A 63 -12.02 10.39 -7.55
C ASP A 63 -12.56 9.85 -8.89
N LEU A 64 -12.29 8.57 -9.19
CA LEU A 64 -12.81 7.89 -10.39
C LEU A 64 -13.65 6.68 -10.00
N VAL A 65 -14.86 6.59 -10.57
CA VAL A 65 -15.71 5.41 -10.46
C VAL A 65 -15.76 4.68 -11.80
N THR A 66 -15.33 3.42 -11.80
CA THR A 66 -15.20 2.56 -12.99
C THR A 66 -15.45 1.10 -12.66
N ALA A 67 -15.69 0.25 -13.65
CA ALA A 67 -15.62 -1.20 -13.53
C ALA A 67 -14.39 -1.79 -14.25
N ASP A 68 -13.60 -0.96 -14.96
CA ASP A 68 -12.34 -1.34 -15.61
C ASP A 68 -11.13 -1.05 -14.73
N LYS A 69 -10.86 -1.97 -13.78
CA LYS A 69 -9.69 -1.87 -12.93
C LYS A 69 -8.38 -1.87 -13.73
N LYS A 70 -8.29 -2.71 -14.77
CA LYS A 70 -7.01 -2.99 -15.42
C LYS A 70 -6.47 -1.77 -16.16
N SER A 71 -7.28 -1.16 -17.01
CA SER A 71 -6.86 -0.01 -17.83
C SER A 71 -6.38 1.17 -16.99
N TYR A 72 -7.07 1.46 -15.89
CA TYR A 72 -6.72 2.60 -15.04
C TYR A 72 -5.55 2.32 -14.09
N VAL A 73 -5.52 1.16 -13.45
CA VAL A 73 -4.44 0.82 -12.51
C VAL A 73 -3.09 0.74 -13.21
N ASP A 74 -3.03 0.10 -14.38
CA ASP A 74 -1.80 0.01 -15.17
C ASP A 74 -1.31 1.41 -15.57
N TRP A 75 -2.23 2.29 -15.96
CA TRP A 75 -1.88 3.65 -16.34
C TRP A 75 -1.42 4.47 -15.13
N PHE A 76 -2.17 4.49 -14.03
CA PHE A 76 -1.82 5.22 -12.83
C PHE A 76 -0.49 4.75 -12.24
N ASN A 77 -0.22 3.44 -12.25
CA ASN A 77 1.06 2.90 -11.80
C ASN A 77 2.24 3.27 -12.73
N SER A 78 1.97 3.61 -13.98
CA SER A 78 2.99 4.07 -14.94
C SER A 78 3.25 5.58 -14.86
N TYR A 79 2.36 6.34 -14.23
CA TYR A 79 2.45 7.80 -14.16
C TYR A 79 3.36 8.25 -13.01
N ASN A 80 4.35 9.10 -13.34
CA ASN A 80 5.41 9.50 -12.41
C ASN A 80 4.99 10.47 -11.28
N GLY A 81 3.72 10.85 -11.20
CA GLY A 81 3.23 11.85 -10.25
C GLY A 81 2.24 11.34 -9.21
N ILE A 82 1.87 10.06 -9.26
CA ILE A 82 0.90 9.51 -8.31
C ILE A 82 1.61 8.81 -7.17
N THR A 83 1.24 9.16 -5.98
CA THR A 83 1.83 8.63 -4.76
C THR A 83 1.05 7.52 -4.15
N LYS A 84 -0.26 7.61 -4.18
CA LYS A 84 -1.10 6.58 -3.60
C LYS A 84 -2.38 6.43 -4.39
N LEU A 85 -2.63 5.20 -4.80
CA LEU A 85 -3.85 4.80 -5.44
C LEU A 85 -4.63 3.92 -4.47
N ILE A 86 -5.73 4.45 -3.94
CA ILE A 86 -6.63 3.68 -3.09
C ILE A 86 -7.74 3.14 -3.97
N ILE A 87 -7.79 1.81 -4.11
CA ILE A 87 -8.83 1.13 -4.88
C ILE A 87 -9.71 0.39 -3.90
N SER A 88 -10.96 0.79 -3.85
CA SER A 88 -11.97 0.15 -3.02
C SER A 88 -13.16 -0.29 -3.86
N LYS A 89 -13.84 -1.34 -3.42
CA LYS A 89 -15.12 -1.69 -3.99
C LYS A 89 -16.16 -0.67 -3.51
N PHE A 90 -16.78 0.03 -4.46
CA PHE A 90 -17.81 1.03 -4.17
C PHE A 90 -19.20 0.40 -4.08
N ASP A 91 -19.53 -0.48 -5.05
CA ASP A 91 -20.81 -1.16 -5.11
C ASP A 91 -20.73 -2.39 -6.06
N TYR A 92 -21.87 -3.04 -6.30
CA TYR A 92 -22.05 -4.02 -7.36
C TYR A 92 -23.04 -3.53 -8.38
N TRP A 93 -22.78 -3.84 -9.65
CA TRP A 93 -23.72 -3.61 -10.74
C TRP A 93 -24.35 -4.93 -11.16
N ASN A 94 -25.66 -4.88 -11.47
CA ASN A 94 -26.44 -6.03 -11.90
C ASN A 94 -26.34 -7.24 -10.93
N GLU A 95 -26.96 -7.14 -9.76
CA GLU A 95 -27.13 -8.23 -8.79
C GLU A 95 -25.84 -8.94 -8.40
N GLY A 96 -24.72 -8.22 -8.36
CA GLY A 96 -23.46 -8.73 -7.85
C GLY A 96 -22.52 -9.34 -8.89
N HIS A 97 -22.82 -9.27 -10.16
CA HIS A 97 -21.97 -9.89 -11.19
C HIS A 97 -20.76 -9.03 -11.59
N ARG A 98 -20.81 -7.71 -11.42
CA ARG A 98 -19.70 -6.82 -11.78
C ARG A 98 -19.42 -5.81 -10.66
N PRO A 99 -18.21 -5.79 -10.08
CA PRO A 99 -17.86 -4.81 -9.07
C PRO A 99 -17.73 -3.42 -9.70
N VAL A 100 -18.31 -2.41 -9.05
CA VAL A 100 -18.04 -1.00 -9.31
C VAL A 100 -16.97 -0.55 -8.33
N LEU A 101 -15.88 -0.03 -8.85
CA LEU A 101 -14.71 0.35 -8.11
C LEU A 101 -14.64 1.86 -7.94
N LEU A 102 -14.18 2.30 -6.79
CA LEU A 102 -13.76 3.66 -6.53
C LEU A 102 -12.24 3.70 -6.54
N ILE A 103 -11.68 4.53 -7.41
CA ILE A 103 -10.26 4.83 -7.47
C ILE A 103 -10.06 6.25 -6.94
N GLN A 104 -9.41 6.35 -5.80
CA GLN A 104 -9.05 7.63 -5.19
C GLN A 104 -7.57 7.90 -5.45
N ILE A 105 -7.29 9.13 -5.91
CA ILE A 105 -5.96 9.54 -6.31
C ILE A 105 -5.49 10.57 -5.29
N GLU A 106 -4.51 10.21 -4.49
CA GLU A 106 -3.81 11.17 -3.64
C GLU A 106 -2.67 11.80 -4.46
N ASN A 107 -2.84 13.07 -4.82
CA ASN A 107 -1.85 13.83 -5.58
C ASN A 107 -0.60 14.12 -4.78
N THR A 108 0.55 14.05 -5.46
CA THR A 108 1.88 14.38 -4.92
C THR A 108 2.07 15.82 -4.47
N GLU A 109 1.20 16.76 -4.85
CA GLU A 109 1.34 18.15 -4.38
C GLU A 109 1.16 18.31 -2.86
N ASN A 110 0.43 17.37 -2.22
CA ASN A 110 0.46 17.24 -0.77
C ASN A 110 1.65 16.43 -0.24
N ILE A 111 2.40 15.77 -1.13
CA ILE A 111 3.56 14.95 -0.81
C ILE A 111 4.87 15.71 -0.98
N GLU A 112 4.88 16.84 -1.68
CA GLU A 112 6.00 17.79 -1.48
C GLU A 112 6.13 18.18 -0.01
N ASN A 113 5.04 18.12 0.77
CA ASN A 113 5.08 18.24 2.23
C ASN A 113 5.36 16.93 2.99
N ILE A 114 5.15 15.75 2.38
CA ILE A 114 5.53 14.43 2.95
C ILE A 114 6.89 13.97 2.40
N SER A 115 7.26 14.40 1.18
CA SER A 115 8.64 14.33 0.66
C SER A 115 9.54 15.43 1.23
N GLN A 116 9.06 16.26 2.19
CA GLN A 116 9.97 16.85 3.16
C GLN A 116 10.66 15.68 3.83
N HIS A 117 11.71 15.28 3.13
CA HIS A 117 12.83 14.53 3.60
C HIS A 117 12.68 14.26 5.11
N ASN A 118 12.40 13.00 5.49
CA ASN A 118 12.92 12.61 6.79
C ASN A 118 14.39 13.04 6.72
N PRO A 119 14.82 14.09 7.46
CA PRO A 119 16.15 14.68 7.33
C PRO A 119 17.24 13.64 7.60
N ASN A 120 16.84 12.49 8.12
CA ASN A 120 17.67 11.37 8.47
C ASN A 120 17.70 10.28 7.36
N LEU A 121 16.91 10.42 6.28
CA LEU A 121 16.95 9.48 5.16
C LEU A 121 17.95 9.93 4.10
N ILE A 122 19.04 9.19 3.94
CA ILE A 122 20.12 9.45 2.98
C ILE A 122 19.89 8.61 1.74
N ILE A 123 19.80 9.24 0.57
CA ILE A 123 19.64 8.54 -0.70
C ILE A 123 21.01 8.12 -1.24
N SER A 124 21.20 6.82 -1.44
CA SER A 124 22.46 6.31 -2.02
C SER A 124 22.55 6.62 -3.52
N LYS A 125 23.76 6.64 -4.05
CA LYS A 125 24.01 6.85 -5.48
C LYS A 125 23.24 5.85 -6.36
N SER A 126 23.11 4.59 -5.95
CA SER A 126 22.38 3.58 -6.72
C SER A 126 20.88 3.88 -6.84
N LEU A 127 20.26 4.44 -5.80
CA LEU A 127 18.86 4.87 -5.84
C LEU A 127 18.72 6.22 -6.54
N GLU A 128 19.68 7.14 -6.37
CA GLU A 128 19.67 8.44 -7.02
C GLU A 128 19.69 8.33 -8.55
N THR A 129 20.48 7.39 -9.08
CA THR A 129 20.62 7.15 -10.52
C THR A 129 19.56 6.21 -11.11
N SER A 130 18.65 5.70 -10.28
CA SER A 130 17.58 4.81 -10.75
C SER A 130 16.47 5.57 -11.48
N PRO A 131 15.66 4.88 -12.31
CA PRO A 131 14.50 5.49 -12.93
C PRO A 131 13.60 6.19 -11.91
N PRO A 132 13.13 7.42 -12.17
CA PRO A 132 12.36 8.22 -11.21
C PRO A 132 11.18 7.48 -10.57
N ARG A 133 10.46 6.66 -11.34
CA ARG A 133 9.35 5.86 -10.82
C ARG A 133 9.76 4.90 -9.71
N PHE A 134 10.93 4.26 -9.82
CA PHE A 134 11.43 3.34 -8.80
C PHE A 134 11.92 4.11 -7.57
N LYS A 135 12.67 5.20 -7.81
CA LYS A 135 13.13 6.09 -6.75
C LYS A 135 11.94 6.60 -5.92
N ASN A 136 10.94 7.21 -6.56
CA ASN A 136 9.79 7.77 -5.88
C ASN A 136 8.98 6.69 -5.14
N LYS A 137 8.70 5.55 -5.78
CA LYS A 137 8.01 4.43 -5.13
C LYS A 137 8.72 3.99 -3.83
N ILE A 138 10.03 3.77 -3.89
CA ILE A 138 10.81 3.33 -2.73
C ILE A 138 10.78 4.39 -1.63
N ILE A 139 11.03 5.66 -1.95
CA ILE A 139 11.06 6.76 -0.97
C ILE A 139 9.71 6.90 -0.28
N THR A 140 8.62 6.90 -1.05
CA THR A 140 7.26 7.01 -0.51
C THR A 140 6.95 5.88 0.45
N MET A 141 7.10 4.62 0.00
CA MET A 141 6.77 3.47 0.83
C MET A 141 7.66 3.38 2.09
N VAL A 142 8.94 3.77 2.00
CA VAL A 142 9.83 3.81 3.18
C VAL A 142 9.40 4.90 4.15
N ASN A 143 9.06 6.10 3.68
CA ASN A 143 8.57 7.18 4.56
C ASN A 143 7.26 6.77 5.27
N GLU A 144 6.31 6.17 4.57
CA GLU A 144 5.08 5.64 5.17
C GLU A 144 5.39 4.55 6.21
N SER A 145 6.32 3.65 5.90
CA SER A 145 6.74 2.60 6.83
C SER A 145 7.40 3.16 8.08
N LEU A 146 8.26 4.18 7.94
CA LEU A 146 8.96 4.82 9.06
C LEU A 146 8.01 5.47 10.08
N LEU A 147 6.80 5.87 9.68
CA LEU A 147 5.77 6.35 10.62
C LEU A 147 5.41 5.29 11.68
N HIS A 148 5.63 4.03 11.37
CA HIS A 148 5.42 2.91 12.28
C HIS A 148 6.67 2.49 13.07
N PHE A 149 7.81 3.20 12.90
CA PHE A 149 9.09 2.94 13.55
C PHE A 149 9.62 4.19 14.27
N PRO A 150 8.89 4.73 15.26
CA PRO A 150 9.32 5.95 15.97
C PRO A 150 10.69 5.80 16.65
N GLU A 151 11.11 4.58 16.96
CA GLU A 151 12.44 4.28 17.54
C GLU A 151 13.59 4.58 16.57
N LEU A 152 13.30 4.72 15.26
CA LEU A 152 14.27 5.04 14.21
C LEU A 152 14.22 6.52 13.78
N SER A 153 13.39 7.36 14.43
CA SER A 153 13.18 8.75 14.02
C SER A 153 14.46 9.60 14.01
N ASP A 154 15.36 9.31 14.92
CA ASP A 154 16.62 10.08 15.08
C ASP A 154 17.82 9.43 14.36
N ASP A 155 17.62 8.25 13.78
CA ASP A 155 18.69 7.50 13.14
C ASP A 155 18.84 7.89 11.67
N ARG A 156 20.11 8.04 11.24
CA ARG A 156 20.44 8.23 9.82
C ARG A 156 20.37 6.90 9.09
N ILE A 157 19.45 6.79 8.13
CA ILE A 157 19.23 5.56 7.35
C ILE A 157 19.59 5.82 5.89
N THR A 158 20.55 5.08 5.36
CA THR A 158 20.92 5.12 3.94
C THR A 158 20.02 4.18 3.15
N LEU A 159 19.28 4.73 2.18
CA LEU A 159 18.39 4.00 1.31
C LEU A 159 19.04 3.70 -0.05
N GLY A 160 19.06 2.44 -0.45
CA GLY A 160 19.67 1.98 -1.70
C GLY A 160 18.82 0.95 -2.45
N ILE A 161 19.34 0.48 -3.58
CA ILE A 161 18.72 -0.56 -4.41
C ILE A 161 19.54 -1.85 -4.33
N THR A 162 18.83 -2.98 -4.33
CA THR A 162 19.36 -4.32 -4.60
C THR A 162 18.60 -4.95 -5.77
N HIS A 163 19.23 -5.91 -6.46
CA HIS A 163 18.59 -6.70 -7.52
C HIS A 163 18.70 -8.21 -7.25
N VAL A 164 19.32 -8.58 -6.14
CA VAL A 164 19.60 -9.98 -5.80
C VAL A 164 18.51 -10.54 -4.91
N ASN A 165 18.15 -9.82 -3.84
CA ASN A 165 17.15 -10.20 -2.85
C ASN A 165 15.98 -9.20 -2.87
N ASP A 166 14.94 -9.46 -2.12
CA ASP A 166 13.78 -8.54 -1.97
C ASP A 166 14.17 -7.31 -1.17
N GLY A 167 14.96 -7.49 -0.10
CA GLY A 167 15.57 -6.45 0.70
C GLY A 167 16.88 -6.89 1.34
N ASN A 168 17.58 -5.97 1.99
CA ASN A 168 18.76 -6.21 2.80
C ASN A 168 19.02 -5.03 3.72
N ALA A 169 19.22 -5.30 5.02
CA ALA A 169 19.64 -4.33 6.02
C ALA A 169 21.12 -4.53 6.43
N SER A 170 21.81 -3.45 6.76
CA SER A 170 23.17 -3.48 7.32
C SER A 170 23.43 -2.28 8.25
N TRP A 171 24.44 -2.39 9.15
CA TRP A 171 24.69 -1.41 10.22
C TRP A 171 26.16 -1.05 10.45
N GLU A 172 27.10 -1.54 9.63
CA GLU A 172 28.54 -1.51 9.93
C GLU A 172 29.11 -0.10 10.19
N GLU A 173 28.68 0.91 9.43
CA GLU A 173 29.08 2.32 9.66
C GLU A 173 27.86 3.24 9.88
N ASN A 174 26.75 2.92 9.22
CA ASN A 174 25.49 3.63 9.31
C ASN A 174 24.37 2.63 8.99
N TYR A 175 23.17 2.85 9.50
CA TYR A 175 22.02 2.07 9.12
C TYR A 175 21.76 2.19 7.62
N LYS A 176 21.66 1.06 6.95
CA LYS A 176 21.42 1.00 5.51
C LYS A 176 20.40 -0.06 5.19
N ILE A 177 19.43 0.30 4.37
CA ILE A 177 18.51 -0.65 3.75
C ILE A 177 18.65 -0.56 2.23
N ARG A 178 18.59 -1.71 1.56
CA ARG A 178 18.58 -1.83 0.11
C ARG A 178 17.35 -2.62 -0.29
N LEU A 179 16.58 -2.10 -1.20
CA LEU A 179 15.27 -2.66 -1.58
C LEU A 179 15.24 -2.98 -3.06
N ASN A 180 14.54 -4.06 -3.41
CA ASN A 180 14.35 -4.44 -4.80
C ASN A 180 13.08 -3.76 -5.36
N PRO A 181 13.20 -2.79 -6.27
CA PRO A 181 12.05 -2.03 -6.76
C PRO A 181 11.00 -2.88 -7.50
N ARG A 182 11.38 -4.08 -7.98
CA ARG A 182 10.49 -5.00 -8.71
C ARG A 182 9.66 -5.90 -7.78
N ARG A 183 10.11 -6.07 -6.53
CA ARG A 183 9.49 -6.95 -5.53
C ARG A 183 9.20 -6.21 -4.22
N LEU A 184 8.95 -4.91 -4.35
CA LEU A 184 8.79 -4.03 -3.20
C LEU A 184 7.39 -4.16 -2.63
N THR A 185 7.31 -4.57 -1.38
CA THR A 185 6.11 -4.62 -0.54
C THR A 185 6.35 -3.87 0.76
N TYR A 186 5.29 -3.49 1.46
CA TYR A 186 5.43 -2.90 2.80
C TYR A 186 5.98 -3.92 3.78
N PHE A 187 5.60 -5.20 3.65
CA PHE A 187 6.19 -6.26 4.45
C PHE A 187 7.71 -6.29 4.35
N THR A 188 8.26 -6.30 3.12
CA THR A 188 9.72 -6.28 2.89
C THR A 188 10.37 -5.07 3.55
N ILE A 189 9.79 -3.87 3.39
CA ILE A 189 10.32 -2.65 4.00
C ILE A 189 10.30 -2.76 5.53
N GLY A 190 9.15 -3.16 6.09
CA GLY A 190 9.00 -3.34 7.54
C GLY A 190 9.98 -4.36 8.10
N HIS A 191 10.22 -5.46 7.38
CA HIS A 191 11.20 -6.49 7.72
C HIS A 191 12.62 -5.93 7.80
N GLU A 192 13.06 -5.15 6.80
CA GLU A 192 14.39 -4.53 6.80
C GLU A 192 14.53 -3.45 7.89
N LEU A 193 13.49 -2.66 8.15
CA LEU A 193 13.48 -1.70 9.24
C LEU A 193 13.52 -2.41 10.61
N MET A 194 12.88 -3.57 10.73
CA MET A 194 12.92 -4.38 11.95
C MET A 194 14.34 -4.89 12.24
N HIS A 195 15.11 -5.26 11.20
CA HIS A 195 16.52 -5.59 11.38
C HIS A 195 17.33 -4.42 11.95
N LEU A 196 17.02 -3.16 11.58
CA LEU A 196 17.69 -2.01 12.18
C LEU A 196 17.43 -1.91 13.69
N LEU A 197 16.20 -2.22 14.15
CA LEU A 197 15.89 -2.28 15.57
C LEU A 197 16.60 -3.45 16.29
N GLN A 198 16.75 -4.58 15.60
CA GLN A 198 17.52 -5.71 16.15
C GLN A 198 18.99 -5.32 16.37
N PHE A 199 19.58 -4.53 15.48
CA PHE A 199 20.94 -4.02 15.63
C PHE A 199 21.10 -3.04 16.78
N LYS A 200 20.03 -2.35 17.18
CA LYS A 200 19.99 -1.56 18.42
C LYS A 200 20.01 -2.42 19.69
N GLY A 201 19.78 -3.72 19.59
CA GLY A 201 19.90 -4.69 20.68
C GLY A 201 18.62 -5.01 21.45
N ASP A 202 17.49 -4.46 21.06
CA ASP A 202 16.22 -4.60 21.80
C ASP A 202 15.40 -5.85 21.41
N LEU A 203 15.75 -6.50 20.30
CA LEU A 203 14.94 -7.56 19.69
C LEU A 203 15.78 -8.82 19.36
N PRO A 204 15.15 -10.02 19.31
CA PRO A 204 15.85 -11.25 18.93
C PRO A 204 16.34 -11.22 17.49
N MET A 205 17.58 -11.63 17.28
CA MET A 205 18.29 -11.62 16.00
C MET A 205 17.98 -12.84 15.10
N THR A 206 16.71 -13.16 14.86
CA THR A 206 16.34 -14.26 13.95
C THR A 206 15.30 -13.82 12.95
N GLU A 207 15.36 -14.32 11.73
CA GLU A 207 14.44 -13.99 10.63
C GLU A 207 12.98 -14.26 10.99
N ASN A 208 12.68 -15.40 11.64
CA ASN A 208 11.33 -15.69 12.11
C ASN A 208 10.82 -14.67 13.15
N SER A 209 11.73 -14.15 13.98
CA SER A 209 11.39 -13.08 14.92
C SER A 209 11.10 -11.79 14.19
N THR A 210 11.94 -11.46 13.20
CA THR A 210 11.76 -10.29 12.35
C THR A 210 10.39 -10.30 11.71
N ASP A 211 9.98 -11.43 11.11
CA ASP A 211 8.65 -11.60 10.52
C ASP A 211 7.54 -11.35 11.55
N ILE A 212 7.59 -11.98 12.73
CA ILE A 212 6.56 -11.82 13.77
C ILE A 212 6.46 -10.36 14.22
N PHE A 213 7.60 -9.72 14.50
CA PHE A 213 7.62 -8.34 14.98
C PHE A 213 7.15 -7.35 13.91
N THR A 214 7.48 -7.59 12.63
CA THR A 214 7.00 -6.81 11.49
C THR A 214 5.48 -6.89 11.36
N LEU A 215 4.92 -8.11 11.33
CA LEU A 215 3.48 -8.34 11.21
C LEU A 215 2.69 -7.83 12.42
N ALA A 216 3.30 -7.83 13.61
CA ALA A 216 2.68 -7.29 14.83
C ALA A 216 2.69 -5.76 14.89
N ARG A 217 3.55 -5.10 14.11
CA ARG A 217 3.79 -3.66 14.18
C ARG A 217 2.64 -2.84 13.63
N SER A 218 2.17 -3.18 12.43
CA SER A 218 1.09 -2.47 11.76
C SER A 218 0.40 -3.36 10.73
N MET A 219 -0.89 -3.11 10.51
CA MET A 219 -1.66 -3.71 9.39
C MET A 219 -1.05 -3.40 8.03
N LEU A 220 -0.31 -2.29 7.90
CA LEU A 220 0.40 -1.91 6.68
C LEU A 220 1.35 -3.01 6.18
N PHE A 221 1.94 -3.78 7.08
CA PHE A 221 2.94 -4.81 6.78
C PHE A 221 2.33 -6.21 6.53
N LEU A 222 1.01 -6.30 6.32
CA LEU A 222 0.34 -7.55 5.97
C LEU A 222 -0.02 -7.65 4.48
N ASP A 223 0.59 -6.82 3.64
CA ASP A 223 0.38 -6.80 2.19
C ASP A 223 0.97 -8.04 1.48
N GLU A 224 1.84 -8.80 2.15
CA GLU A 224 2.43 -10.05 1.66
C GLU A 224 2.67 -11.05 2.79
N PRO A 225 2.55 -12.37 2.54
CA PRO A 225 2.94 -13.40 3.50
C PRO A 225 4.44 -13.38 3.80
N PRO A 226 4.86 -13.60 5.06
CA PRO A 226 6.27 -13.64 5.44
C PRO A 226 7.01 -14.83 4.84
N CYS A 227 8.33 -14.68 4.67
CA CYS A 227 9.17 -15.67 4.02
C CYS A 227 9.72 -16.75 4.95
N TYR A 228 9.92 -16.43 6.23
CA TYR A 228 10.65 -17.32 7.16
C TYR A 228 9.74 -18.08 8.12
N LEU A 229 8.53 -17.61 8.36
CA LEU A 229 7.54 -18.36 9.16
C LEU A 229 6.92 -19.50 8.34
N LYS A 230 6.68 -20.63 8.97
CA LYS A 230 6.00 -21.76 8.33
C LYS A 230 4.52 -21.48 8.17
N ILE A 231 4.14 -21.13 6.95
CA ILE A 231 2.77 -20.81 6.58
C ILE A 231 2.30 -21.79 5.53
N SER A 232 1.13 -22.38 5.73
CA SER A 232 0.54 -23.30 4.75
C SER A 232 0.12 -22.53 3.49
N ARG A 233 0.15 -23.20 2.32
CA ARG A 233 -0.36 -22.64 1.06
C ARG A 233 -1.80 -22.13 1.18
N LYS A 234 -2.63 -22.84 1.97
CA LYS A 234 -4.02 -22.43 2.17
C LYS A 234 -4.10 -21.07 2.84
N LEU A 235 -3.33 -20.82 3.92
CA LEU A 235 -3.31 -19.51 4.58
C LEU A 235 -2.73 -18.43 3.67
N GLN A 236 -1.69 -18.74 2.89
CA GLN A 236 -1.13 -17.81 1.90
C GLN A 236 -2.19 -17.36 0.88
N ASN A 237 -3.01 -18.29 0.37
CA ASN A 237 -4.07 -17.96 -0.59
C ASN A 237 -5.20 -17.10 -0.03
N TYR A 238 -5.38 -17.08 1.29
CA TYR A 238 -6.39 -16.31 2.01
C TYR A 238 -5.73 -15.33 3.00
N TRP A 239 -4.54 -14.85 2.66
CA TRP A 239 -3.73 -14.01 3.53
C TRP A 239 -4.44 -12.70 3.87
N GLU A 240 -4.95 -12.01 2.85
CA GLU A 240 -5.61 -10.72 2.98
C GLU A 240 -6.88 -10.81 3.84
N GLU A 241 -7.70 -11.85 3.63
CA GLU A 241 -8.93 -12.06 4.40
C GLU A 241 -8.65 -12.37 5.88
N ASN A 242 -7.46 -12.85 6.20
CA ASN A 242 -7.08 -13.19 7.57
C ASN A 242 -6.13 -12.17 8.21
N ALA A 243 -5.85 -11.05 7.55
CA ALA A 243 -4.85 -10.08 7.98
C ALA A 243 -5.03 -9.61 9.45
N GLU A 244 -6.27 -9.28 9.86
CA GLU A 244 -6.56 -8.86 11.23
C GLU A 244 -6.25 -9.97 12.26
N SER A 245 -6.63 -11.22 11.95
CA SER A 245 -6.37 -12.37 12.82
C SER A 245 -4.88 -12.67 12.92
N ILE A 246 -4.16 -12.58 11.80
CA ILE A 246 -2.70 -12.76 11.73
C ILE A 246 -2.00 -11.68 12.55
N HIS A 247 -2.36 -10.41 12.35
CA HIS A 247 -1.83 -9.29 13.14
C HIS A 247 -2.01 -9.52 14.63
N LYS A 248 -3.22 -9.90 15.05
CA LYS A 248 -3.51 -10.20 16.46
C LYS A 248 -2.66 -11.33 16.99
N ILE A 249 -2.54 -12.45 16.23
CA ILE A 249 -1.69 -13.58 16.66
C ILE A 249 -0.24 -13.14 16.84
N CYS A 250 0.30 -12.32 15.94
CA CYS A 250 1.67 -11.82 16.07
C CYS A 250 1.83 -10.90 17.28
N LYS A 251 0.87 -10.04 17.60
CA LYS A 251 0.87 -9.25 18.86
C LYS A 251 0.83 -10.12 20.10
N ASP A 252 -0.05 -11.13 20.11
CA ASP A 252 -0.14 -12.08 21.21
C ASP A 252 1.15 -12.91 21.37
N ALA A 253 1.85 -13.21 20.25
CA ALA A 253 3.15 -13.90 20.28
C ALA A 253 4.24 -13.07 20.95
N ILE A 254 4.26 -11.76 20.76
CA ILE A 254 5.21 -10.85 21.43
C ILE A 254 4.97 -10.86 22.95
N GLU A 255 3.70 -10.83 23.38
CA GLU A 255 3.37 -10.95 24.80
C GLU A 255 3.76 -12.33 25.37
N TYR A 256 3.44 -13.41 24.64
CA TYR A 256 3.77 -14.78 25.01
C TYR A 256 5.28 -15.00 25.15
N ARG A 257 6.11 -14.33 24.33
CA ARG A 257 7.57 -14.37 24.40
C ARG A 257 8.13 -13.92 25.76
N LYS A 258 7.46 -13.00 26.45
CA LYS A 258 7.92 -12.50 27.75
C LYS A 258 8.09 -13.62 28.80
N THR A 259 7.32 -14.69 28.64
CA THR A 259 7.33 -15.85 29.59
C THR A 259 7.76 -17.15 28.92
N ASN A 260 7.80 -17.22 27.58
CA ASN A 260 8.05 -18.46 26.85
C ASN A 260 8.95 -18.26 25.63
N ARG A 261 10.06 -19.00 25.58
CA ARG A 261 11.02 -18.93 24.46
C ARG A 261 10.51 -19.56 23.16
N ASN A 262 9.47 -20.42 23.22
CA ASN A 262 8.94 -21.14 22.07
C ASN A 262 7.86 -20.36 21.30
N TYR A 263 7.83 -19.03 21.38
CA TYR A 263 6.81 -18.18 20.81
C TYR A 263 6.71 -18.29 19.26
N ILE A 264 7.83 -18.55 18.56
CA ILE A 264 7.83 -18.77 17.10
C ILE A 264 6.97 -19.97 16.75
N LYS A 265 7.24 -21.13 17.36
CA LYS A 265 6.44 -22.33 17.16
C LYS A 265 4.98 -22.13 17.54
N TRP A 266 4.75 -21.44 18.66
CA TRP A 266 3.39 -21.08 19.08
C TRP A 266 2.65 -20.26 18.02
N THR A 267 3.33 -19.29 17.36
CA THR A 267 2.78 -18.48 16.28
C THR A 267 2.41 -19.36 15.09
N GLU A 268 3.33 -20.21 14.64
CA GLU A 268 3.10 -21.16 13.52
C GLU A 268 1.93 -22.12 13.81
N ASP A 269 1.81 -22.62 15.04
CA ASP A 269 0.70 -23.48 15.48
C ASP A 269 -0.65 -22.70 15.45
N LYS A 270 -0.65 -21.42 15.85
CA LYS A 270 -1.83 -20.55 15.78
C LYS A 270 -2.25 -20.25 14.34
N PHE A 271 -1.31 -20.03 13.44
CA PHE A 271 -1.59 -19.90 12.00
C PHE A 271 -2.21 -21.19 11.44
N GLY A 272 -1.73 -22.36 11.88
CA GLY A 272 -2.34 -23.65 11.56
C GLY A 272 -3.81 -23.76 12.01
N GLN A 273 -4.13 -23.21 13.18
CA GLN A 273 -5.51 -23.22 13.72
C GLN A 273 -6.47 -22.30 12.98
N LEU A 274 -6.00 -21.19 12.37
CA LEU A 274 -6.84 -20.33 11.54
C LEU A 274 -7.46 -21.11 10.38
N ILE A 275 -6.71 -22.01 9.77
CA ILE A 275 -7.13 -22.81 8.60
C ILE A 275 -8.26 -23.78 8.96
N ILE A 276 -8.26 -24.32 10.19
CA ILE A 276 -9.28 -25.26 10.65
C ILE A 276 -10.64 -24.56 10.81
N LYS A 277 -10.63 -23.30 11.23
CA LYS A 277 -11.86 -22.48 11.38
C LYS A 277 -12.46 -22.03 10.05
N MET A 278 -11.73 -22.14 8.96
CA MET A 278 -12.18 -21.78 7.61
C MET A 278 -12.85 -22.94 6.86
N ARG A 279 -13.05 -24.08 7.52
CA ARG A 279 -13.82 -25.24 7.03
C ARG A 279 -15.24 -25.19 7.51
#